data_fd8dd31bcb8761958bf82edd02432465
#
_entry.id   fd8dd31bcb8761958bf82edd02432465
#
_cell.length_a   1.000
_cell.length_b   1.000
_cell.length_c   1.000
_cell.angle_alpha   90.00
_cell.angle_beta   90.00
_cell.angle_gamma   90.00
#
_symmetry.space_group_name_H-M   'P 1'
#
loop_
_entity.id
_entity.type
_entity.pdbx_description
1 polymer ?
#
loop_
_entity_poly.entity_id
_entity_poly.type
_entity_poly.pdbx_seq_one_letter_code
_entity_poly.pdbx_strand_id
1 'polypeptide(L)'
;MKSKVETFGCRLNAFESKIIEANLPPESNVSRVVFNSCAVTSEAVRQVKQSIRKTRRQNPDVEIVVTGCAAQIDPEIFEHMAEVDHVIGNEEKLSPDIWSRLSTERVIVNDIMNIKETAPQMVAGFKGRFRAFAQIQQGCDHRLSLIHI
;
A
#
# COMPACT_ATOMS: atom_id res chain seq x y z
N MET A 1 3.26 -19.84 -4.01
CA MET A 1 1.99 -19.17 -3.57
C MET A 1 1.84 -17.88 -4.35
N LYS A 2 0.61 -17.49 -4.62
CA LYS A 2 0.34 -16.28 -5.42
C LYS A 2 0.41 -15.04 -4.53
N SER A 3 1.00 -13.97 -5.04
CA SER A 3 1.01 -12.67 -4.32
C SER A 3 -0.41 -12.17 -4.07
N LYS A 4 -0.64 -11.51 -2.92
CA LYS A 4 -1.94 -11.04 -2.46
C LYS A 4 -1.85 -9.60 -1.99
N VAL A 5 -2.88 -8.80 -2.25
CA VAL A 5 -3.02 -7.45 -1.68
C VAL A 5 -4.19 -7.43 -0.70
N GLU A 6 -3.94 -6.98 0.52
CA GLU A 6 -4.96 -6.71 1.53
C GLU A 6 -5.17 -5.21 1.68
N THR A 7 -6.41 -4.77 1.45
CA THR A 7 -6.78 -3.36 1.41
C THR A 7 -7.50 -2.95 2.68
N PHE A 8 -7.06 -1.85 3.28
CA PHE A 8 -7.69 -1.23 4.43
C PHE A 8 -8.07 0.22 4.08
N GLY A 9 -9.24 0.66 4.55
CA GLY A 9 -9.65 2.05 4.46
C GLY A 9 -10.58 2.36 3.30
N CYS A 10 -10.25 3.40 2.52
CA CYS A 10 -11.16 4.08 1.63
C CYS A 10 -11.18 3.51 0.18
N ARG A 11 -12.04 4.13 -0.65
CA ARG A 11 -12.17 3.81 -2.08
C ARG A 11 -10.88 4.04 -2.86
N LEU A 12 -10.10 5.06 -2.48
CA LEU A 12 -8.81 5.34 -3.09
C LEU A 12 -7.84 4.18 -2.85
N ASN A 13 -7.75 3.68 -1.63
CA ASN A 13 -6.93 2.51 -1.32
C ASN A 13 -7.40 1.27 -2.11
N ALA A 14 -8.70 1.08 -2.28
CA ALA A 14 -9.24 -0.01 -3.08
C ALA A 14 -8.84 0.11 -4.57
N PHE A 15 -8.85 1.32 -5.12
CA PHE A 15 -8.40 1.62 -6.47
C PHE A 15 -6.90 1.36 -6.63
N GLU A 16 -6.08 1.91 -5.74
CA GLU A 16 -4.63 1.75 -5.76
C GLU A 16 -4.19 0.30 -5.57
N SER A 17 -4.92 -0.47 -4.76
CA SER A 17 -4.66 -1.91 -4.61
C SER A 17 -4.79 -2.68 -5.92
N LYS A 18 -5.67 -2.25 -6.82
CA LYS A 18 -5.76 -2.85 -8.16
C LYS A 18 -4.55 -2.53 -9.04
N ILE A 19 -3.99 -1.34 -8.89
CA ILE A 19 -2.74 -0.96 -9.57
C ILE A 19 -1.59 -1.80 -9.01
N ILE A 20 -1.51 -1.96 -7.70
CA ILE A 20 -0.49 -2.80 -7.05
C ILE A 20 -0.61 -4.26 -7.55
N GLU A 21 -1.83 -4.82 -7.56
CA GLU A 21 -2.07 -6.19 -8.07
C GLU A 21 -1.58 -6.36 -9.51
N ALA A 22 -1.79 -5.34 -10.37
CA ALA A 22 -1.34 -5.36 -11.77
C ALA A 22 0.18 -5.24 -11.91
N ASN A 23 0.83 -4.54 -10.99
CA ASN A 23 2.28 -4.30 -11.01
C ASN A 23 3.09 -5.43 -10.32
N LEU A 24 2.44 -6.27 -9.53
CA LEU A 24 3.10 -7.41 -8.91
C LEU A 24 3.51 -8.44 -9.97
N PRO A 25 4.76 -8.94 -9.95
CA PRO A 25 5.20 -9.95 -10.90
C PRO A 25 4.32 -11.20 -10.84
N PRO A 26 3.78 -11.67 -11.98
CA PRO A 26 2.87 -12.81 -12.02
C PRO A 26 3.55 -14.14 -11.64
N GLU A 27 4.85 -14.23 -11.89
CA GLU A 27 5.67 -15.41 -11.64
C GLU A 27 6.88 -15.02 -10.77
N SER A 28 6.64 -14.69 -9.49
CA SER A 28 7.73 -14.56 -8.54
C SER A 28 7.89 -15.86 -7.75
N ASN A 29 9.14 -16.30 -7.56
CA ASN A 29 9.45 -17.41 -6.67
C ASN A 29 9.17 -17.08 -5.18
N VAL A 30 8.85 -15.83 -4.90
CA VAL A 30 8.56 -15.31 -3.56
C VAL A 30 7.06 -15.03 -3.43
N SER A 31 6.43 -15.68 -2.47
CA SER A 31 5.06 -15.35 -2.07
C SER A 31 5.05 -14.04 -1.30
N ARG A 32 4.23 -13.10 -1.74
CA ARG A 32 4.18 -11.75 -1.16
C ARG A 32 2.77 -11.38 -0.71
N VAL A 33 2.66 -10.78 0.47
CA VAL A 33 1.42 -10.15 0.94
C VAL A 33 1.67 -8.67 1.14
N VAL A 34 0.91 -7.85 0.39
CA VAL A 34 0.98 -6.38 0.46
C VAL A 34 -0.20 -5.87 1.27
N PHE A 35 0.08 -5.10 2.32
CA PHE A 35 -0.91 -4.43 3.14
C PHE A 35 -1.01 -2.96 2.73
N ASN A 36 -2.09 -2.59 2.05
CA ASN A 36 -2.37 -1.19 1.71
C ASN A 36 -3.15 -0.54 2.85
N SER A 37 -2.42 0.17 3.71
CA SER A 37 -2.87 0.66 5.02
C SER A 37 -3.66 1.97 4.96
N CYS A 38 -4.49 2.20 5.98
CA CYS A 38 -5.24 3.43 6.19
C CYS A 38 -4.75 4.15 7.45
N ALA A 39 -4.73 5.48 7.42
CA ALA A 39 -4.33 6.33 8.55
C ALA A 39 -5.48 7.17 9.14
N VAL A 40 -6.70 7.03 8.63
CA VAL A 40 -7.82 7.89 9.03
C VAL A 40 -8.19 7.70 10.51
N THR A 41 -8.07 6.46 11.02
CA THR A 41 -8.36 6.15 12.42
C THR A 41 -7.28 5.29 13.03
N SER A 42 -7.06 5.45 14.35
CA SER A 42 -6.17 4.57 15.12
C SER A 42 -6.60 3.11 15.09
N GLU A 43 -7.91 2.87 15.02
CA GLU A 43 -8.49 1.53 14.88
C GLU A 43 -8.09 0.89 13.54
N ALA A 44 -8.10 1.63 12.43
CA ALA A 44 -7.65 1.12 11.14
C ALA A 44 -6.17 0.69 11.19
N VAL A 45 -5.30 1.51 11.79
CA VAL A 45 -3.88 1.16 11.98
C VAL A 45 -3.73 -0.08 12.85
N ARG A 46 -4.51 -0.19 13.92
CA ARG A 46 -4.52 -1.37 14.81
C ARG A 46 -4.90 -2.65 14.05
N GLN A 47 -5.93 -2.59 13.22
CA GLN A 47 -6.38 -3.73 12.40
C GLN A 47 -5.31 -4.18 11.41
N VAL A 48 -4.62 -3.24 10.75
CA VAL A 48 -3.50 -3.55 9.86
C VAL A 48 -2.41 -4.31 10.62
N LYS A 49 -1.99 -3.82 11.79
CA LYS A 49 -0.97 -4.48 12.63
C LYS A 49 -1.39 -5.89 13.07
N GLN A 50 -2.66 -6.08 13.41
CA GLN A 50 -3.19 -7.40 13.78
C GLN A 50 -3.16 -8.38 12.59
N SER A 51 -3.57 -7.91 11.40
CA SER A 51 -3.53 -8.71 10.17
C SER A 51 -2.11 -9.10 9.79
N ILE A 52 -1.15 -8.19 9.89
CA ILE A 52 0.28 -8.46 9.67
C ILE A 52 0.77 -9.58 10.57
N ARG A 53 0.54 -9.46 11.89
CA ARG A 53 0.96 -10.50 12.86
C ARG A 53 0.28 -11.84 12.62
N LYS A 54 -1.00 -11.82 12.25
CA LYS A 54 -1.73 -13.04 11.90
C LYS A 54 -1.14 -13.71 10.66
N THR A 55 -0.88 -12.94 9.62
CA THR A 55 -0.30 -13.44 8.36
C THR A 55 1.09 -14.04 8.58
N ARG A 56 1.96 -13.39 9.34
CA ARG A 56 3.30 -13.91 9.66
C ARG A 56 3.22 -15.22 10.44
N ARG A 57 2.31 -15.35 11.39
CA ARG A 57 2.12 -16.60 12.15
C ARG A 57 1.62 -17.75 11.28
N GLN A 58 0.75 -17.45 10.32
CA GLN A 58 0.18 -18.46 9.42
C GLN A 58 1.14 -18.87 8.30
N ASN A 59 1.98 -17.94 7.86
CA ASN A 59 2.89 -18.11 6.73
C ASN A 59 4.26 -17.48 7.07
N PRO A 60 5.15 -18.19 7.76
CA PRO A 60 6.44 -17.64 8.21
C PRO A 60 7.35 -17.17 7.07
N ASP A 61 7.27 -17.81 5.91
CA ASP A 61 8.17 -17.58 4.76
C ASP A 61 7.63 -16.54 3.77
N VAL A 62 6.44 -15.97 4.02
CA VAL A 62 5.87 -14.97 3.12
C VAL A 62 6.56 -13.62 3.29
N GLU A 63 6.83 -12.93 2.19
CA GLU A 63 7.33 -11.55 2.24
C GLU A 63 6.18 -10.58 2.51
N ILE A 64 6.28 -9.82 3.60
CA ILE A 64 5.27 -8.86 4.04
C ILE A 64 5.71 -7.44 3.69
N VAL A 65 4.93 -6.79 2.84
CA VAL A 65 5.13 -5.40 2.42
C VAL A 65 4.00 -4.53 2.94
N VAL A 66 4.31 -3.41 3.57
CA VAL A 66 3.33 -2.45 4.05
C VAL A 66 3.43 -1.16 3.27
N THR A 67 2.30 -0.65 2.82
CA THR A 67 2.19 0.64 2.11
C THR A 67 0.90 1.35 2.52
N GLY A 68 0.57 2.45 1.87
CA GLY A 68 -0.65 3.21 2.12
C GLY A 68 -0.44 4.40 3.05
N CYS A 69 -1.54 5.02 3.45
CA CYS A 69 -1.51 6.28 4.19
C CYS A 69 -0.80 6.18 5.54
N ALA A 70 -0.98 5.10 6.29
CA ALA A 70 -0.31 4.92 7.58
C ALA A 70 1.20 4.74 7.42
N ALA A 71 1.65 4.00 6.41
CA ALA A 71 3.06 3.83 6.10
C ALA A 71 3.73 5.12 5.61
N GLN A 72 2.97 5.96 4.89
CA GLN A 72 3.46 7.26 4.42
C GLN A 72 3.63 8.28 5.54
N ILE A 73 2.68 8.33 6.48
CA ILE A 73 2.68 9.31 7.58
C ILE A 73 3.70 8.95 8.65
N ASP A 74 3.77 7.68 9.00
CA ASP A 74 4.66 7.18 10.06
C ASP A 74 5.22 5.80 9.68
N PRO A 75 6.23 5.76 8.82
CA PRO A 75 6.85 4.51 8.39
C PRO A 75 7.51 3.75 9.53
N GLU A 76 7.97 4.45 10.58
CA GLU A 76 8.66 3.85 11.72
C GLU A 76 7.77 2.86 12.49
N ILE A 77 6.46 3.12 12.54
CA ILE A 77 5.48 2.20 13.16
C ILE A 77 5.58 0.79 12.59
N PHE A 78 5.81 0.66 11.29
CA PHE A 78 5.90 -0.62 10.59
C PHE A 78 7.34 -1.10 10.47
N GLU A 79 8.30 -0.20 10.36
CA GLU A 79 9.73 -0.54 10.31
C GLU A 79 10.19 -1.29 11.57
N HIS A 80 9.69 -0.89 12.74
CA HIS A 80 10.02 -1.55 14.01
C HIS A 80 9.28 -2.88 14.24
N MET A 81 8.35 -3.26 13.37
CA MET A 81 7.69 -4.56 13.44
C MET A 81 8.59 -5.65 12.84
N ALA A 82 8.94 -6.66 13.64
CA ALA A 82 9.73 -7.80 13.19
C ALA A 82 9.03 -8.62 12.09
N GLU A 83 7.70 -8.53 12.02
CA GLU A 83 6.88 -9.23 11.03
C GLU A 83 6.90 -8.58 9.64
N VAL A 84 7.36 -7.33 9.53
CA VAL A 84 7.37 -6.55 8.28
C VAL A 84 8.73 -6.61 7.61
N ASP A 85 8.75 -6.97 6.34
CA ASP A 85 9.98 -7.04 5.55
C ASP A 85 10.26 -5.70 4.85
N HIS A 86 9.24 -5.07 4.28
CA HIS A 86 9.39 -3.80 3.56
C HIS A 86 8.27 -2.81 3.86
N VAL A 87 8.64 -1.51 3.85
CA VAL A 87 7.71 -0.38 3.97
C VAL A 87 7.88 0.52 2.76
N ILE A 88 6.78 0.81 2.04
CA ILE A 88 6.76 1.58 0.79
C ILE A 88 5.81 2.76 0.94
N GLY A 89 6.21 3.93 0.42
CA GLY A 89 5.39 5.13 0.40
C GLY A 89 4.23 5.08 -0.59
N ASN A 90 3.37 6.08 -0.53
CA ASN A 90 2.16 6.16 -1.35
C ASN A 90 2.44 6.39 -2.84
N GLU A 91 3.50 7.11 -3.18
CA GLU A 91 3.87 7.30 -4.57
C GLU A 91 4.57 6.06 -5.13
N GLU A 92 5.53 5.57 -4.38
CA GLU A 92 6.41 4.48 -4.79
C GLU A 92 5.63 3.21 -5.10
N LYS A 93 4.54 2.93 -4.35
CA LYS A 93 3.69 1.74 -4.57
C LYS A 93 3.04 1.67 -5.95
N LEU A 94 2.90 2.83 -6.64
CA LEU A 94 2.27 2.92 -7.95
C LEU A 94 3.27 2.68 -9.10
N SER A 95 4.57 2.70 -8.82
CA SER A 95 5.62 2.44 -9.79
C SER A 95 5.87 0.94 -9.94
N PRO A 96 5.83 0.38 -11.18
CA PRO A 96 6.12 -1.04 -11.41
C PRO A 96 7.53 -1.45 -10.98
N ASP A 97 8.50 -0.53 -11.13
CA ASP A 97 9.92 -0.79 -10.86
C ASP A 97 10.20 -1.12 -9.40
N ILE A 98 9.43 -0.55 -8.48
CA ILE A 98 9.64 -0.75 -7.06
C ILE A 98 9.42 -2.22 -6.66
N TRP A 99 8.44 -2.87 -7.28
CA TRP A 99 8.08 -4.26 -6.96
C TRP A 99 9.14 -5.27 -7.39
N SER A 100 10.01 -4.89 -8.34
CA SER A 100 11.18 -5.69 -8.74
C SER A 100 12.42 -5.40 -7.90
N ARG A 101 12.50 -4.24 -7.22
CA ARG A 101 13.66 -3.76 -6.45
C ARG A 101 13.56 -3.98 -4.95
N LEU A 102 12.50 -4.56 -4.42
CA LEU A 102 12.26 -4.72 -2.97
C LEU A 102 13.39 -5.43 -2.22
N SER A 103 14.21 -6.22 -2.90
CA SER A 103 15.31 -6.97 -2.26
C SER A 103 16.46 -6.10 -1.74
N THR A 104 16.52 -4.81 -2.09
CA THR A 104 17.67 -3.95 -1.76
C THR A 104 17.44 -3.01 -0.59
N GLU A 105 16.22 -2.57 -0.35
CA GLU A 105 15.91 -1.59 0.69
C GLU A 105 14.68 -2.00 1.51
N ARG A 106 14.76 -1.82 2.82
CA ARG A 106 13.65 -2.15 3.74
C ARG A 106 12.59 -1.06 3.78
N VAL A 107 13.00 0.20 3.75
CA VAL A 107 12.10 1.36 3.81
C VAL A 107 12.32 2.24 2.60
N ILE A 108 11.29 2.41 1.78
CA ILE A 108 11.30 3.26 0.58
C ILE A 108 10.12 4.21 0.67
N VAL A 109 10.30 5.31 1.38
CA VAL A 109 9.27 6.34 1.61
C VAL A 109 9.88 7.71 1.35
N ASN A 110 9.41 8.39 0.31
CA ASN A 110 9.81 9.76 -0.01
C ASN A 110 8.84 10.77 0.62
N ASP A 111 9.28 12.02 0.72
CA ASP A 111 8.42 13.12 1.16
C ASP A 111 7.37 13.43 0.09
N ILE A 112 6.12 13.10 0.41
CA ILE A 112 4.97 13.27 -0.50
C ILE A 112 4.74 14.74 -0.89
N MET A 113 5.23 15.69 -0.11
CA MET A 113 5.10 17.12 -0.39
C MET A 113 5.98 17.58 -1.57
N ASN A 114 6.98 16.81 -1.93
CA ASN A 114 7.89 17.09 -3.05
C ASN A 114 7.39 16.51 -4.38
N ILE A 115 6.32 15.73 -4.37
CA ILE A 115 5.77 15.09 -5.56
C ILE A 115 4.98 16.11 -6.38
N LYS A 116 5.36 16.27 -7.64
CA LYS A 116 4.72 17.19 -8.59
C LYS A 116 3.95 16.49 -9.70
N GLU A 117 4.23 15.22 -9.95
CA GLU A 117 3.62 14.45 -11.03
C GLU A 117 2.92 13.20 -10.48
N THR A 118 1.77 12.90 -11.03
CA THR A 118 1.02 11.67 -10.71
C THR A 118 1.47 10.55 -11.62
N ALA A 119 1.76 9.39 -11.05
CA ALA A 119 2.09 8.20 -11.84
C ALA A 119 0.91 7.80 -12.76
N PRO A 120 1.18 7.37 -14.00
CA PRO A 120 0.14 6.86 -14.88
C PRO A 120 -0.56 5.66 -14.26
N GLN A 121 -1.89 5.68 -14.29
CA GLN A 121 -2.69 4.67 -13.63
C GLN A 121 -3.65 4.01 -14.62
N MET A 122 -3.53 2.69 -14.76
CA MET A 122 -4.46 1.87 -15.56
C MET A 122 -5.01 0.75 -14.69
N VAL A 123 -6.34 0.65 -14.61
CA VAL A 123 -7.04 -0.39 -13.87
C VAL A 123 -7.93 -1.17 -14.83
N ALA A 124 -7.70 -2.48 -14.91
CA ALA A 124 -8.45 -3.38 -15.81
C ALA A 124 -9.88 -3.68 -15.34
N GLY A 125 -10.26 -3.25 -14.12
CA GLY A 125 -11.61 -3.42 -13.60
C GLY A 125 -11.67 -3.87 -12.14
N PHE A 126 -12.89 -3.92 -11.61
CA PHE A 126 -13.19 -4.31 -10.23
C PHE A 126 -14.09 -5.54 -10.22
N LYS A 127 -13.52 -6.70 -9.95
CA LYS A 127 -14.29 -7.96 -9.89
C LYS A 127 -15.30 -7.92 -8.73
N GLY A 128 -16.54 -8.34 -9.01
CA GLY A 128 -17.59 -8.46 -8.01
C GLY A 128 -18.17 -7.13 -7.51
N ARG A 129 -17.96 -6.02 -8.21
CA ARG A 129 -18.53 -4.70 -7.89
C ARG A 129 -19.37 -4.15 -9.03
N PHE A 130 -20.51 -3.54 -8.69
CA PHE A 130 -21.38 -2.83 -9.65
C PHE A 130 -20.90 -1.41 -9.98
N ARG A 131 -19.87 -0.93 -9.30
CA ARG A 131 -19.30 0.43 -9.46
C ARG A 131 -17.82 0.34 -9.79
N ALA A 132 -17.39 1.07 -10.80
CA ALA A 132 -15.99 1.34 -11.09
C ALA A 132 -15.57 2.66 -10.43
N PHE A 133 -14.32 2.74 -10.02
CA PHE A 133 -13.71 3.97 -9.51
C PHE A 133 -12.69 4.47 -10.53
N ALA A 134 -12.76 5.77 -10.82
CA ALA A 134 -11.75 6.46 -11.61
C ALA A 134 -11.12 7.56 -10.75
N GLN A 135 -9.81 7.61 -10.69
CA GLN A 135 -9.08 8.67 -10.02
C GLN A 135 -8.90 9.83 -10.99
N ILE A 136 -9.46 10.99 -10.64
CA ILE A 136 -9.39 12.21 -11.44
C ILE A 136 -8.45 13.27 -10.86
N GLN A 137 -8.02 13.08 -9.60
CA GLN A 137 -7.11 13.99 -8.90
C GLN A 137 -6.34 13.22 -7.83
N GLN A 138 -5.07 13.59 -7.66
CA GLN A 138 -4.23 13.15 -6.57
C GLN A 138 -3.57 14.37 -5.95
N GLY A 139 -3.76 14.54 -4.62
CA GLY A 139 -3.29 15.72 -3.90
C GLY A 139 -4.21 16.93 -4.06
N CYS A 140 -3.91 18.01 -3.36
CA CYS A 140 -4.68 19.23 -3.31
C CYS A 140 -3.77 20.41 -2.98
N ASP A 141 -3.87 21.50 -3.74
CA ASP A 141 -3.10 22.72 -3.49
C ASP A 141 -3.50 23.42 -2.20
N HIS A 142 -4.75 23.29 -1.80
CA HIS A 142 -5.26 23.90 -0.58
C HIS A 142 -4.78 23.21 0.70
N ARG A 143 -4.45 21.92 0.64
CA ARG A 143 -3.90 21.12 1.75
C ARG A 143 -4.68 21.26 3.06
N LEU A 144 -6.00 21.36 2.97
CA LEU A 144 -6.89 21.47 4.12
C LEU A 144 -6.95 20.15 4.88
N SER A 145 -6.91 20.23 6.22
CA SER A 145 -7.09 19.05 7.07
C SER A 145 -8.56 18.62 7.08
N LEU A 146 -8.80 17.32 6.91
CA LEU A 146 -10.13 16.72 7.08
C LEU A 146 -10.69 16.86 8.50
N ILE A 147 -9.84 17.18 9.47
CA ILE A 147 -10.22 17.36 10.88
C ILE A 147 -11.11 18.60 11.09
N HIS A 148 -11.09 19.53 10.17
CA HIS A 148 -11.88 20.76 10.23
C HIS A 148 -13.25 20.65 9.56
N ILE A 149 -13.65 19.49 9.14
CA ILE A 149 -14.96 19.25 8.53
C ILE A 149 -15.99 18.86 9.60
#